data_531645c20efae7198374ad66eb74bef8
#
_entry.id   531645c20efae7198374ad66eb74bef8
#
_cell.length_a   1.000
_cell.length_b   1.000
_cell.length_c   1.000
_cell.angle_alpha   90.00
_cell.angle_beta   90.00
_cell.angle_gamma   90.00
#
_symmetry.space_group_name_H-M   'P 1'
#
loop_
_entity.id
_entity.type
_entity.pdbx_description
1 polymer ?
#
loop_
_entity_poly.entity_id
_entity_poly.type
_entity_poly.pdbx_seq_one_letter_code
_entity_poly.pdbx_strand_id
1 'polypeptide(L)'
;MMRILFASFFLLPWISSLHAQPLFYQGKTITLIAGTTAGSQYDAHARLIAQHWGKHIPGNPDIIVQNMAGAGSLIAANHLYNLAKPDGLTITSIIPAIYFNQLAGRKEVRFDYPKFNWIGSVDRSDNVIYIRSDTPFKTIYDVRRATQGPKCTATGTGTIGHYMPKLLNETIGTKFDIILG
;
A
#
# COMPACT_ATOMS: atom_id res chain seq x y z
N MET A 1 80.89 -21.80 -22.24
CA MET A 1 79.66 -22.59 -22.28
C MET A 1 78.76 -22.17 -21.13
N MET A 2 77.75 -21.33 -21.41
CA MET A 2 76.86 -20.72 -20.38
C MET A 2 75.50 -21.42 -20.47
N ARG A 3 75.14 -22.16 -19.43
CA ARG A 3 73.85 -22.87 -19.33
C ARG A 3 72.80 -21.92 -18.81
N ILE A 4 71.85 -21.55 -19.66
CA ILE A 4 70.70 -20.77 -19.29
C ILE A 4 69.63 -21.72 -18.73
N LEU A 5 69.32 -21.62 -17.41
CA LEU A 5 68.23 -22.31 -16.75
C LEU A 5 66.96 -21.53 -16.99
N PHE A 6 66.04 -22.07 -17.78
CA PHE A 6 64.67 -21.59 -17.94
C PHE A 6 63.85 -22.04 -16.71
N ALA A 7 63.56 -21.09 -15.80
CA ALA A 7 62.59 -21.30 -14.73
C ALA A 7 61.18 -21.04 -15.28
N SER A 8 60.45 -22.12 -15.61
CA SER A 8 59.03 -22.06 -15.95
C SER A 8 58.20 -21.77 -14.71
N PHE A 9 57.77 -20.52 -14.57
CA PHE A 9 56.84 -20.09 -13.51
C PHE A 9 55.42 -20.57 -13.90
N PHE A 10 54.97 -21.65 -13.29
CA PHE A 10 53.59 -22.17 -13.43
C PHE A 10 52.62 -21.22 -12.75
N LEU A 11 51.99 -20.30 -13.48
CA LEU A 11 50.86 -19.53 -13.06
C LEU A 11 49.62 -20.46 -12.97
N LEU A 12 49.39 -21.03 -11.79
CA LEU A 12 48.10 -21.67 -11.46
C LEU A 12 47.03 -20.57 -11.39
N PRO A 13 46.00 -20.60 -12.25
CA PRO A 13 44.88 -19.70 -12.09
C PRO A 13 44.14 -20.10 -10.81
N TRP A 14 44.13 -19.21 -9.83
CA TRP A 14 43.23 -19.32 -8.70
C TRP A 14 41.81 -19.16 -9.25
N ILE A 15 41.15 -20.27 -9.50
CA ILE A 15 39.72 -20.32 -9.78
C ILE A 15 39.05 -20.05 -8.42
N SER A 16 38.85 -18.76 -8.12
CA SER A 16 37.95 -18.35 -7.05
C SER A 16 36.58 -18.90 -7.42
N SER A 17 36.12 -19.93 -6.73
CA SER A 17 34.75 -20.41 -6.83
C SER A 17 33.82 -19.24 -6.47
N LEU A 18 33.27 -18.55 -7.48
CA LEU A 18 32.19 -17.62 -7.28
C LEU A 18 30.99 -18.43 -6.74
N HIS A 19 30.91 -18.53 -5.43
CA HIS A 19 29.70 -19.04 -4.81
C HIS A 19 28.61 -17.96 -5.07
N ALA A 20 27.71 -18.26 -5.99
CA ALA A 20 26.51 -17.48 -6.16
C ALA A 20 25.80 -17.47 -4.80
N GLN A 21 25.68 -16.27 -4.19
CA GLN A 21 24.93 -16.15 -2.94
C GLN A 21 23.51 -16.65 -3.20
N PRO A 22 22.96 -17.50 -2.32
CA PRO A 22 21.60 -17.99 -2.48
C PRO A 22 20.65 -16.78 -2.53
N LEU A 23 19.74 -16.80 -3.49
CA LEU A 23 18.75 -15.74 -3.65
C LEU A 23 17.92 -15.66 -2.37
N PHE A 24 17.85 -14.48 -1.77
CA PHE A 24 17.20 -14.27 -0.46
C PHE A 24 15.79 -14.86 -0.39
N TYR A 25 15.01 -14.73 -1.46
CA TYR A 25 13.62 -15.20 -1.48
C TYR A 25 13.43 -16.65 -1.94
N GLN A 26 14.49 -17.34 -2.31
CA GLN A 26 14.40 -18.73 -2.78
C GLN A 26 13.84 -19.65 -1.69
N GLY A 27 12.73 -20.36 -2.02
CA GLY A 27 12.04 -21.25 -1.09
C GLY A 27 11.30 -20.52 0.06
N LYS A 28 11.12 -19.19 -0.03
CA LYS A 28 10.37 -18.42 0.95
C LYS A 28 8.98 -18.06 0.45
N THR A 29 8.11 -17.76 1.40
CA THR A 29 6.76 -17.25 1.14
C THR A 29 6.65 -15.82 1.63
N ILE A 30 6.16 -14.92 0.78
CA ILE A 30 5.81 -13.55 1.14
C ILE A 30 4.32 -13.51 1.51
N THR A 31 4.02 -12.93 2.66
CA THR A 31 2.64 -12.66 3.07
C THR A 31 2.26 -11.25 2.63
N LEU A 32 1.26 -11.15 1.75
CA LEU A 32 0.67 -9.88 1.32
C LEU A 32 -0.64 -9.66 2.11
N ILE A 33 -0.60 -8.77 3.09
CA ILE A 33 -1.76 -8.42 3.89
C ILE A 33 -2.61 -7.41 3.11
N ALA A 34 -3.83 -7.79 2.75
CA ALA A 34 -4.84 -6.88 2.23
C ALA A 34 -5.59 -6.23 3.40
N GLY A 35 -5.45 -4.91 3.58
CA GLY A 35 -6.05 -4.15 4.69
C GLY A 35 -7.57 -3.96 4.57
N THR A 36 -8.25 -4.78 3.78
CA THR A 36 -9.67 -4.70 3.46
C THR A 36 -10.33 -6.07 3.50
N THR A 37 -11.65 -6.10 3.45
CA THR A 37 -12.42 -7.35 3.40
C THR A 37 -12.17 -8.12 2.10
N ALA A 38 -12.26 -9.44 2.17
CA ALA A 38 -12.21 -10.31 1.00
C ALA A 38 -13.28 -9.91 -0.03
N GLY A 39 -12.93 -9.95 -1.32
CA GLY A 39 -13.80 -9.55 -2.42
C GLY A 39 -13.88 -8.04 -2.67
N SER A 40 -13.22 -7.21 -1.87
CA SER A 40 -13.09 -5.78 -2.16
C SER A 40 -12.14 -5.52 -3.33
N GLN A 41 -12.20 -4.30 -3.91
CA GLN A 41 -11.27 -3.89 -4.97
C GLN A 41 -9.79 -4.05 -4.55
N TYR A 42 -9.43 -3.66 -3.34
CA TYR A 42 -8.04 -3.78 -2.85
C TYR A 42 -7.63 -5.23 -2.64
N ASP A 43 -8.55 -6.10 -2.21
CA ASP A 43 -8.30 -7.54 -2.13
C ASP A 43 -8.09 -8.14 -3.52
N ALA A 44 -8.91 -7.75 -4.51
CA ALA A 44 -8.73 -8.20 -5.88
C ALA A 44 -7.37 -7.77 -6.46
N HIS A 45 -6.95 -6.52 -6.22
CA HIS A 45 -5.62 -6.05 -6.61
C HIS A 45 -4.51 -6.83 -5.91
N ALA A 46 -4.63 -7.08 -4.61
CA ALA A 46 -3.64 -7.86 -3.86
C ALA A 46 -3.49 -9.28 -4.41
N ARG A 47 -4.61 -9.94 -4.74
CA ARG A 47 -4.59 -11.29 -5.35
C ARG A 47 -4.00 -11.30 -6.75
N LEU A 48 -4.30 -10.29 -7.57
CA LEU A 48 -3.70 -10.16 -8.89
C LEU A 48 -2.18 -9.98 -8.79
N ILE A 49 -1.70 -9.14 -7.86
CA ILE A 49 -0.27 -8.98 -7.60
C ILE A 49 0.34 -10.30 -7.14
N ALA A 50 -0.27 -10.97 -6.16
CA ALA A 50 0.24 -12.23 -5.63
C ALA A 50 0.39 -13.30 -6.73
N GLN A 51 -0.57 -13.36 -7.66
CA GLN A 51 -0.56 -14.32 -8.77
C GLN A 51 0.59 -14.08 -9.76
N HIS A 52 1.03 -12.84 -9.94
CA HIS A 52 1.95 -12.49 -11.02
C HIS A 52 3.34 -12.03 -10.53
N TRP A 53 3.44 -11.50 -9.32
CA TRP A 53 4.65 -10.81 -8.89
C TRP A 53 5.81 -11.74 -8.53
N GLY A 54 5.53 -12.92 -7.95
CA GLY A 54 6.57 -13.87 -7.51
C GLY A 54 7.62 -14.17 -8.57
N LYS A 55 7.19 -14.39 -9.82
CA LYS A 55 8.07 -14.66 -10.96
C LYS A 55 9.03 -13.51 -11.34
N HIS A 56 8.78 -12.30 -10.85
CA HIS A 56 9.62 -11.13 -11.08
C HIS A 56 10.54 -10.81 -9.90
N ILE A 57 10.46 -11.59 -8.83
CA ILE A 57 11.34 -11.47 -7.67
C ILE A 57 12.43 -12.52 -7.74
N PRO A 58 13.72 -12.16 -7.63
CA PRO A 58 14.81 -13.14 -7.62
C PRO A 58 14.59 -14.19 -6.53
N GLY A 59 14.57 -15.47 -6.91
CA GLY A 59 14.25 -16.58 -6.03
C GLY A 59 12.81 -17.10 -6.16
N ASN A 60 11.96 -16.46 -6.95
CA ASN A 60 10.58 -16.86 -7.24
C ASN A 60 9.79 -17.29 -5.99
N PRO A 61 9.63 -16.41 -4.97
CA PRO A 61 8.88 -16.74 -3.77
C PRO A 61 7.41 -16.97 -4.07
N ASP A 62 6.80 -17.83 -3.29
CA ASP A 62 5.34 -17.88 -3.22
C ASP A 62 4.79 -16.62 -2.56
N ILE A 63 3.64 -16.12 -3.01
CA ILE A 63 2.97 -14.98 -2.40
C ILE A 63 1.57 -15.39 -1.99
N ILE A 64 1.27 -15.31 -0.71
CA ILE A 64 -0.05 -15.59 -0.16
C ILE A 64 -0.74 -14.30 0.28
N VAL A 65 -2.06 -14.21 0.07
CA VAL A 65 -2.85 -13.05 0.48
C VAL A 65 -3.63 -13.37 1.75
N GLN A 66 -3.50 -12.49 2.74
CA GLN A 66 -4.27 -12.54 3.98
C GLN A 66 -5.07 -11.24 4.14
N ASN A 67 -6.35 -11.34 4.47
CA ASN A 67 -7.18 -10.17 4.72
C ASN A 67 -7.09 -9.76 6.20
N MET A 68 -6.85 -8.46 6.43
CA MET A 68 -6.84 -7.85 7.75
C MET A 68 -7.66 -6.55 7.71
N ALA A 69 -8.96 -6.72 7.60
CA ALA A 69 -9.90 -5.60 7.49
C ALA A 69 -10.09 -4.88 8.84
N GLY A 70 -10.45 -3.61 8.75
CA GLY A 70 -10.91 -2.83 9.90
C GLY A 70 -10.41 -1.40 9.91
N ALA A 71 -11.28 -0.50 10.36
CA ALA A 71 -11.03 0.93 10.53
C ALA A 71 -10.36 1.61 9.30
N GLY A 72 -10.76 1.24 8.09
CA GLY A 72 -10.15 1.79 6.87
C GLY A 72 -8.66 1.44 6.74
N SER A 73 -8.31 0.16 6.82
CA SER A 73 -6.95 -0.40 6.80
C SER A 73 -6.06 -0.02 8.00
N LEU A 74 -6.58 0.66 9.01
CA LEU A 74 -5.79 1.11 10.16
C LEU A 74 -5.22 -0.08 10.96
N ILE A 75 -6.00 -1.17 11.07
CA ILE A 75 -5.57 -2.39 11.76
C ILE A 75 -4.36 -2.99 11.03
N ALA A 76 -4.43 -3.16 9.71
CA ALA A 76 -3.35 -3.71 8.91
C ALA A 76 -2.09 -2.83 8.94
N ALA A 77 -2.25 -1.50 8.88
CA ALA A 77 -1.13 -0.56 8.96
C ALA A 77 -0.43 -0.61 10.33
N ASN A 78 -1.19 -0.63 11.42
CA ASN A 78 -0.64 -0.78 12.76
C ASN A 78 0.06 -2.14 12.94
N HIS A 79 -0.51 -3.21 12.40
CA HIS A 79 0.09 -4.54 12.45
C HIS A 79 1.44 -4.57 11.73
N LEU A 80 1.49 -4.07 10.48
CA LEU A 80 2.74 -4.03 9.73
C LEU A 80 3.83 -3.25 10.46
N TYR A 81 3.45 -2.08 11.00
CA TYR A 81 4.42 -1.16 11.60
C TYR A 81 4.99 -1.67 12.93
N ASN A 82 4.16 -2.32 13.77
CA ASN A 82 4.54 -2.63 15.14
C ASN A 82 4.76 -4.12 15.42
N LEU A 83 4.16 -5.02 14.63
CA LEU A 83 4.10 -6.45 14.94
C LEU A 83 4.75 -7.34 13.87
N ALA A 84 4.69 -6.95 12.60
CA ALA A 84 5.33 -7.72 11.54
C ALA A 84 6.86 -7.67 11.69
N LYS A 85 7.51 -8.80 11.43
CA LYS A 85 8.98 -8.86 11.44
C LYS A 85 9.52 -8.04 10.26
N PRO A 86 10.57 -7.21 10.48
CA PRO A 86 11.18 -6.43 9.40
C PRO A 86 12.18 -7.28 8.57
N ASP A 87 11.74 -8.44 8.14
CA ASP A 87 12.55 -9.43 7.41
C ASP A 87 12.27 -9.45 5.89
N GLY A 88 11.43 -8.54 5.41
CA GLY A 88 11.08 -8.45 3.99
C GLY A 88 10.07 -9.51 3.50
N LEU A 89 9.50 -10.32 4.40
CA LEU A 89 8.53 -11.37 4.06
C LEU A 89 7.08 -10.99 4.31
N THR A 90 6.84 -9.81 4.90
CA THR A 90 5.49 -9.28 5.11
C THR A 90 5.35 -7.92 4.45
N ILE A 91 4.38 -7.80 3.58
CA ILE A 91 3.99 -6.56 2.91
C ILE A 91 2.50 -6.32 3.09
N THR A 92 2.07 -5.07 2.95
CA THR A 92 0.67 -4.71 3.17
C THR A 92 0.16 -3.84 2.03
N SER A 93 -1.02 -4.18 1.51
CA SER A 93 -1.82 -3.34 0.64
C SER A 93 -2.90 -2.64 1.47
N ILE A 94 -2.79 -1.32 1.60
CA ILE A 94 -3.68 -0.48 2.41
C ILE A 94 -4.35 0.58 1.54
N ILE A 95 -5.48 1.10 2.00
CA ILE A 95 -6.18 2.16 1.28
C ILE A 95 -5.36 3.46 1.29
N PRO A 96 -5.35 4.25 0.20
CA PRO A 96 -4.54 5.47 0.12
C PRO A 96 -4.86 6.51 1.19
N ALA A 97 -6.11 6.57 1.68
CA ALA A 97 -6.54 7.56 2.66
C ALA A 97 -5.94 7.35 4.08
N ILE A 98 -5.13 6.32 4.30
CA ILE A 98 -4.61 5.98 5.63
C ILE A 98 -3.77 7.12 6.25
N TYR A 99 -3.06 7.91 5.45
CA TYR A 99 -2.29 9.05 5.94
C TYR A 99 -3.15 10.14 6.59
N PHE A 100 -4.40 10.32 6.15
CA PHE A 100 -5.32 11.28 6.77
C PHE A 100 -5.65 10.94 8.22
N ASN A 101 -5.61 9.65 8.59
CA ASN A 101 -5.82 9.24 9.98
C ASN A 101 -4.73 9.83 10.90
N GLN A 102 -3.48 9.83 10.46
CA GLN A 102 -2.37 10.44 11.21
C GLN A 102 -2.48 11.97 11.23
N LEU A 103 -2.76 12.60 10.09
CA LEU A 103 -2.93 14.05 10.00
C LEU A 103 -4.10 14.57 10.85
N ALA A 104 -5.17 13.77 10.95
CA ALA A 104 -6.32 14.08 11.81
C ALA A 104 -6.06 13.81 13.30
N GLY A 105 -4.87 13.38 13.68
CA GLY A 105 -4.49 13.11 15.08
C GLY A 105 -5.30 11.99 15.73
N ARG A 106 -5.74 10.98 14.96
CA ARG A 106 -6.50 9.86 15.53
C ARG A 106 -5.66 9.06 16.52
N LYS A 107 -6.20 8.84 17.72
CA LYS A 107 -5.51 8.14 18.81
C LYS A 107 -5.18 6.68 18.51
N GLU A 108 -5.91 6.06 17.60
CA GLU A 108 -5.73 4.67 17.18
C GLU A 108 -4.55 4.49 16.21
N VAL A 109 -3.99 5.57 15.67
CA VAL A 109 -2.80 5.53 14.80
C VAL A 109 -1.57 5.25 15.65
N ARG A 110 -0.89 4.15 15.34
CA ARG A 110 0.32 3.70 16.02
C ARG A 110 1.49 3.51 15.05
N PHE A 111 1.50 4.26 13.98
CA PHE A 111 2.56 4.27 12.98
C PHE A 111 2.96 5.70 12.63
N ASP A 112 4.11 5.83 12.00
CA ASP A 112 4.56 7.06 11.38
C ASP A 112 4.60 6.85 9.86
N TYR A 113 3.63 7.45 9.15
CA TYR A 113 3.41 7.23 7.72
C TYR A 113 4.66 7.42 6.84
N PRO A 114 5.48 8.47 7.02
CA PRO A 114 6.73 8.62 6.28
C PRO A 114 7.77 7.53 6.53
N LYS A 115 7.68 6.80 7.63
CA LYS A 115 8.65 5.76 7.99
C LYS A 115 8.32 4.37 7.45
N PHE A 116 7.21 4.22 6.73
CA PHE A 116 6.99 2.99 5.98
C PHE A 116 7.99 2.88 4.82
N ASN A 117 8.45 1.67 4.55
CA ASN A 117 9.20 1.36 3.34
C ASN A 117 8.21 1.17 2.18
N TRP A 118 7.94 2.25 1.46
CA TRP A 118 7.01 2.23 0.33
C TRP A 118 7.66 1.55 -0.88
N ILE A 119 7.00 0.50 -1.40
CA ILE A 119 7.48 -0.25 -2.56
C ILE A 119 6.94 0.36 -3.86
N GLY A 120 5.65 0.73 -3.86
CA GLY A 120 5.01 1.28 -5.04
C GLY A 120 3.49 1.38 -4.90
N SER A 121 2.84 1.80 -5.98
CA SER A 121 1.39 1.82 -6.12
C SER A 121 0.99 1.06 -7.38
N VAL A 122 -0.11 0.34 -7.32
CA VAL A 122 -0.64 -0.46 -8.45
C VAL A 122 -1.38 0.41 -9.46
N ASP A 123 -1.89 1.54 -9.02
CA ASP A 123 -2.59 2.50 -9.87
C ASP A 123 -2.35 3.95 -9.40
N ARG A 124 -2.81 4.86 -10.22
CA ARG A 124 -2.99 6.27 -9.88
C ARG A 124 -4.40 6.64 -10.28
N SER A 125 -5.23 6.95 -9.28
CA SER A 125 -6.61 7.33 -9.50
C SER A 125 -6.89 8.72 -8.92
N ASP A 126 -7.69 9.49 -9.64
CA ASP A 126 -8.20 10.76 -9.16
C ASP A 126 -9.54 10.54 -8.46
N ASN A 127 -9.72 11.20 -7.31
CA ASN A 127 -10.99 11.16 -6.61
C ASN A 127 -11.99 12.08 -7.29
N VAL A 128 -13.19 11.56 -7.54
CA VAL A 128 -14.30 12.33 -8.09
C VAL A 128 -15.46 12.34 -7.12
N ILE A 129 -16.20 13.44 -7.11
CA ILE A 129 -17.48 13.54 -6.42
C ILE A 129 -18.56 13.59 -7.47
N TYR A 130 -19.54 12.73 -7.32
CA TYR A 130 -20.71 12.70 -8.18
C TYR A 130 -21.99 12.72 -7.35
N ILE A 131 -23.06 13.21 -7.93
CA ILE A 131 -24.36 13.29 -7.31
C ILE A 131 -25.42 12.82 -8.30
N ARG A 132 -26.53 12.31 -7.80
CA ARG A 132 -27.65 11.89 -8.64
C ARG A 132 -28.20 13.08 -9.43
N SER A 133 -28.50 12.85 -10.70
CA SER A 133 -29.00 13.89 -11.60
C SER A 133 -30.39 14.44 -11.25
N ASP A 134 -31.18 13.69 -10.46
CA ASP A 134 -32.51 14.07 -9.99
C ASP A 134 -32.50 14.96 -8.73
N THR A 135 -31.31 15.28 -8.21
CA THR A 135 -31.18 16.22 -7.08
C THR A 135 -31.18 17.70 -7.55
N PRO A 136 -31.48 18.65 -6.65
CA PRO A 136 -31.43 20.09 -6.98
C PRO A 136 -29.99 20.61 -7.16
N PHE A 137 -28.97 19.81 -6.76
CA PHE A 137 -27.57 20.19 -6.82
C PHE A 137 -26.97 19.78 -8.17
N LYS A 138 -26.51 20.74 -8.97
CA LYS A 138 -25.90 20.50 -10.29
C LYS A 138 -24.42 20.85 -10.31
N THR A 139 -23.98 21.67 -9.37
CA THR A 139 -22.60 22.14 -9.23
C THR A 139 -22.16 22.13 -7.79
N ILE A 140 -20.85 22.18 -7.54
CA ILE A 140 -20.30 22.34 -6.19
C ILE A 140 -20.75 23.68 -5.53
N TYR A 141 -21.05 24.70 -6.35
CA TYR A 141 -21.53 25.97 -5.86
C TYR A 141 -22.93 25.88 -5.29
N ASP A 142 -23.78 25.00 -5.83
CA ASP A 142 -25.12 24.75 -5.29
C ASP A 142 -25.03 24.15 -3.89
N VAL A 143 -24.11 23.20 -3.71
CA VAL A 143 -23.83 22.57 -2.40
C VAL A 143 -23.29 23.59 -1.38
N ARG A 144 -22.47 24.53 -1.82
CA ARG A 144 -21.94 25.61 -0.97
C ARG A 144 -23.04 26.57 -0.49
N ARG A 145 -23.99 26.91 -1.37
CA ARG A 145 -25.07 27.87 -1.10
C ARG A 145 -26.26 27.24 -0.39
N ALA A 146 -26.30 25.94 -0.28
CA ALA A 146 -27.41 25.21 0.31
C ALA A 146 -27.56 25.53 1.81
N THR A 147 -28.79 25.63 2.29
CA THR A 147 -29.08 25.63 3.72
C THR A 147 -28.89 24.24 4.31
N GLN A 148 -29.31 23.21 3.55
CA GLN A 148 -29.09 21.79 3.83
C GLN A 148 -28.49 21.14 2.60
N GLY A 149 -27.30 20.57 2.75
CA GLY A 149 -26.57 19.95 1.64
C GLY A 149 -26.99 18.50 1.38
N PRO A 150 -26.44 17.92 0.32
CA PRO A 150 -26.71 16.54 -0.02
C PRO A 150 -26.09 15.58 1.00
N LYS A 151 -26.74 14.44 1.20
CA LYS A 151 -26.22 13.35 2.02
C LYS A 151 -25.12 12.62 1.26
N CYS A 152 -23.97 12.45 1.89
CA CYS A 152 -22.84 11.63 1.42
C CYS A 152 -22.68 10.43 2.33
N THR A 153 -22.56 9.24 1.76
CA THR A 153 -22.29 8.03 2.54
C THR A 153 -20.81 7.69 2.50
N ALA A 154 -20.28 7.24 3.62
CA ALA A 154 -18.93 6.71 3.75
C ALA A 154 -18.97 5.35 4.43
N THR A 155 -18.14 4.43 3.99
CA THR A 155 -18.03 3.05 4.53
C THR A 155 -17.38 2.98 5.91
N GLY A 156 -17.10 4.11 6.51
CA GLY A 156 -16.54 4.23 7.85
C GLY A 156 -15.66 5.46 8.02
N THR A 157 -15.36 5.79 9.26
CA THR A 157 -14.37 6.83 9.60
C THR A 157 -13.00 6.46 9.09
N GLY A 158 -12.25 7.42 8.54
CA GLY A 158 -10.90 7.17 8.04
C GLY A 158 -10.82 6.81 6.56
N THR A 159 -11.95 6.71 5.86
CA THR A 159 -12.00 6.49 4.41
C THR A 159 -12.03 7.81 3.64
N ILE A 160 -11.72 7.76 2.34
CA ILE A 160 -11.78 8.95 1.49
C ILE A 160 -13.21 9.51 1.40
N GLY A 161 -14.22 8.64 1.41
CA GLY A 161 -15.63 9.03 1.43
C GLY A 161 -16.03 9.84 2.67
N HIS A 162 -15.31 9.66 3.79
CA HIS A 162 -15.46 10.47 4.99
C HIS A 162 -14.65 11.76 4.94
N TYR A 163 -13.35 11.65 4.61
CA TYR A 163 -12.47 12.81 4.70
C TYR A 163 -12.69 13.84 3.59
N MET A 164 -13.01 13.41 2.37
CA MET A 164 -13.14 14.36 1.25
C MET A 164 -14.31 15.33 1.43
N PRO A 165 -15.55 14.89 1.72
CA PRO A 165 -16.64 15.83 1.99
C PRO A 165 -16.37 16.71 3.20
N LYS A 166 -15.76 16.17 4.26
CA LYS A 166 -15.38 16.96 5.43
C LYS A 166 -14.38 18.05 5.07
N LEU A 167 -13.32 17.71 4.33
CA LEU A 167 -12.34 18.68 3.86
C LEU A 167 -12.98 19.79 3.03
N LEU A 168 -13.89 19.45 2.12
CA LEU A 168 -14.60 20.43 1.31
C LEU A 168 -15.53 21.32 2.16
N ASN A 169 -16.19 20.77 3.17
CA ASN A 169 -16.98 21.56 4.11
C ASN A 169 -16.12 22.61 4.81
N GLU A 170 -14.94 22.23 5.28
CA GLU A 170 -14.03 23.10 6.05
C GLU A 170 -13.27 24.10 5.15
N THR A 171 -12.90 23.71 3.92
CA THR A 171 -12.02 24.53 3.08
C THR A 171 -12.76 25.48 2.15
N ILE A 172 -13.84 25.00 1.51
CA ILE A 172 -14.61 25.79 0.53
C ILE A 172 -16.05 26.06 0.97
N GLY A 173 -16.44 25.66 2.18
CA GLY A 173 -17.74 25.97 2.77
C GLY A 173 -18.91 25.20 2.16
N THR A 174 -18.68 23.99 1.64
CA THR A 174 -19.78 23.10 1.24
C THR A 174 -20.61 22.66 2.44
N LYS A 175 -21.76 22.07 2.19
CA LYS A 175 -22.72 21.66 3.24
C LYS A 175 -23.07 20.17 3.14
N PHE A 176 -22.08 19.32 2.81
CA PHE A 176 -22.30 17.88 2.77
C PHE A 176 -22.71 17.33 4.14
N ASP A 177 -23.80 16.58 4.17
CA ASP A 177 -24.23 15.81 5.34
C ASP A 177 -23.62 14.40 5.27
N ILE A 178 -22.65 14.11 6.14
CA ILE A 178 -21.83 12.89 6.06
C ILE A 178 -22.45 11.81 6.93
N ILE A 179 -22.94 10.74 6.28
CA ILE A 179 -23.53 9.57 6.95
C ILE A 179 -22.50 8.43 6.92
N LEU A 180 -22.18 7.89 8.09
CA LEU A 180 -21.30 6.73 8.23
C LEU A 180 -22.15 5.45 8.25
N GLY A 181 -21.71 4.45 7.44
CA GLY A 181 -22.27 3.12 7.42
C GLY A 181 -21.43 2.10 8.18
#